data_fe649df2c6b1b700861a9f37b9dc875d
#
_entry.id   fe649df2c6b1b700861a9f37b9dc875d
#
_cell.length_a   1.000
_cell.length_b   1.000
_cell.length_c   1.000
_cell.angle_alpha   90.00
_cell.angle_beta   90.00
_cell.angle_gamma   90.00
#
_symmetry.space_group_name_H-M   'P 1'
#
loop_
_entity.id
_entity.type
_entity.pdbx_description
1 polymer ?
#
loop_
_entity_poly.entity_id
_entity_poly.type
_entity_poly.pdbx_seq_one_letter_code
_entity_poly.pdbx_strand_id
1 'polypeptide(L)'
;MSKLFKFIVVFVILGSVFSCTGIYEDGAELANDLGKDVEEISVADLQKKIDDGEDFVLIDVRQPGEYWTKNIVGSVLIPRGLIEFQINDEDYWMEQYMYPPEKSETEIVIYCKSGMRGILAVRTLKQLGFTNVKNLKGGYDAFNPNQDPNAKPQASSGGCGG
;
A
#
# COMPACT_ATOMS: atom_id res chain seq x y z
N MET A 1 -30.02 26.46 36.88
CA MET A 1 -29.55 25.95 35.58
C MET A 1 -30.75 25.88 34.67
N SER A 2 -30.75 26.68 33.61
CA SER A 2 -31.94 26.91 32.77
C SER A 2 -32.28 25.61 31.99
N LYS A 3 -33.58 25.44 31.69
CA LYS A 3 -34.07 24.31 30.88
C LYS A 3 -33.34 24.21 29.54
N LEU A 4 -32.87 25.33 28.99
CA LEU A 4 -32.09 25.45 27.78
C LEU A 4 -30.73 24.72 27.89
N PHE A 5 -30.03 24.84 29.03
CA PHE A 5 -28.76 24.17 29.25
C PHE A 5 -28.90 22.63 29.29
N LYS A 6 -29.99 22.12 29.83
CA LYS A 6 -30.29 20.67 29.84
C LYS A 6 -30.57 20.13 28.44
N PHE A 7 -31.26 20.92 27.59
CA PHE A 7 -31.49 20.54 26.19
C PHE A 7 -30.21 20.50 25.35
N ILE A 8 -29.29 21.44 25.56
CA ILE A 8 -28.00 21.49 24.84
C ILE A 8 -27.14 20.29 25.25
N VAL A 9 -27.08 19.93 26.52
CA VAL A 9 -26.30 18.76 26.98
C VAL A 9 -26.86 17.45 26.43
N VAL A 10 -28.19 17.28 26.36
CA VAL A 10 -28.82 16.10 25.78
C VAL A 10 -28.55 16.01 24.27
N PHE A 11 -28.57 17.14 23.55
CA PHE A 11 -28.30 17.15 22.12
C PHE A 11 -26.83 16.83 21.78
N VAL A 12 -25.87 17.27 22.59
CA VAL A 12 -24.46 16.96 22.48
C VAL A 12 -24.17 15.47 22.75
N ILE A 13 -24.89 14.85 23.69
CA ILE A 13 -24.74 13.43 24.02
C ILE A 13 -25.34 12.53 22.89
N LEU A 14 -26.45 12.95 22.27
CA LEU A 14 -27.03 12.20 21.14
C LEU A 14 -26.20 12.26 19.84
N GLY A 15 -25.34 13.28 19.68
CA GLY A 15 -24.48 13.45 18.50
C GLY A 15 -23.24 12.58 18.48
N SER A 16 -22.89 11.90 19.57
CA SER A 16 -21.61 11.21 19.74
C SER A 16 -21.62 9.70 19.47
N VAL A 17 -22.72 9.10 19.01
CA VAL A 17 -22.84 7.64 18.82
C VAL A 17 -22.88 7.17 17.36
N PHE A 18 -22.61 8.04 16.38
CA PHE A 18 -22.44 7.63 14.99
C PHE A 18 -20.95 7.48 14.62
N SER A 19 -20.24 6.63 15.37
CA SER A 19 -19.05 5.99 14.83
C SER A 19 -19.49 4.68 14.18
N CYS A 20 -20.04 4.77 12.97
CA CYS A 20 -20.36 3.61 12.17
C CYS A 20 -19.04 3.06 11.62
N THR A 21 -18.38 2.17 12.37
CA THR A 21 -17.39 1.27 11.75
C THR A 21 -18.18 0.29 10.90
N GLY A 22 -18.19 0.51 9.57
CA GLY A 22 -18.84 -0.41 8.64
C GLY A 22 -18.27 -1.82 8.81
N ILE A 23 -19.14 -2.83 8.86
CA ILE A 23 -18.74 -4.22 8.73
C ILE A 23 -18.79 -4.51 7.22
N TYR A 24 -17.68 -4.96 6.67
CA TYR A 24 -17.54 -5.27 5.25
C TYR A 24 -17.67 -6.78 5.03
N GLU A 25 -18.28 -7.17 3.92
CA GLU A 25 -18.46 -8.59 3.59
C GLU A 25 -17.13 -9.23 3.19
N ASP A 26 -16.25 -8.47 2.51
CA ASP A 26 -14.95 -8.97 2.09
C ASP A 26 -13.87 -7.85 1.99
N GLY A 27 -12.65 -8.26 1.65
CA GLY A 27 -11.53 -7.33 1.50
C GLY A 27 -11.63 -6.42 0.28
N ALA A 28 -12.43 -6.77 -0.73
CA ALA A 28 -12.62 -5.93 -1.90
C ALA A 28 -13.56 -4.76 -1.58
N GLU A 29 -14.65 -5.03 -0.86
CA GLU A 29 -15.56 -3.99 -0.37
C GLU A 29 -14.82 -3.02 0.56
N LEU A 30 -14.05 -3.55 1.52
CA LEU A 30 -13.20 -2.74 2.40
C LEU A 30 -12.23 -1.85 1.60
N ALA A 31 -11.51 -2.43 0.63
CA ALA A 31 -10.57 -1.68 -0.17
C ALA A 31 -11.24 -0.61 -1.03
N ASN A 32 -12.40 -0.89 -1.61
CA ASN A 32 -13.18 0.06 -2.40
C ASN A 32 -13.66 1.25 -1.56
N ASP A 33 -14.12 1.00 -0.34
CA ASP A 33 -14.55 2.07 0.55
C ASP A 33 -13.37 2.92 1.01
N LEU A 34 -12.31 2.31 1.50
CA LEU A 34 -11.11 2.98 1.97
C LEU A 34 -10.30 3.64 0.83
N GLY A 35 -10.46 3.15 -0.40
CA GLY A 35 -9.78 3.67 -1.59
C GLY A 35 -10.24 5.06 -2.03
N LYS A 36 -11.42 5.51 -1.58
CA LYS A 36 -11.97 6.83 -1.93
C LYS A 36 -11.04 7.99 -1.51
N ASP A 37 -10.26 7.78 -0.44
CA ASP A 37 -9.34 8.77 0.12
C ASP A 37 -7.86 8.42 -0.17
N VAL A 38 -7.60 7.43 -1.02
CA VAL A 38 -6.25 7.02 -1.39
C VAL A 38 -5.83 7.69 -2.69
N GLU A 39 -4.69 8.36 -2.66
CA GLU A 39 -4.08 8.89 -3.86
C GLU A 39 -3.57 7.75 -4.75
N GLU A 40 -3.92 7.78 -6.02
CA GLU A 40 -3.48 6.80 -7.00
C GLU A 40 -2.58 7.45 -8.05
N ILE A 41 -1.59 6.67 -8.51
CA ILE A 41 -0.75 7.01 -9.68
C ILE A 41 -1.14 6.12 -10.86
N SER A 42 -1.20 6.69 -12.06
CA SER A 42 -1.45 5.91 -13.27
C SER A 42 -0.21 5.10 -13.68
N VAL A 43 -0.41 4.05 -14.49
CA VAL A 43 0.71 3.29 -15.09
C VAL A 43 1.60 4.19 -15.95
N ALA A 44 1.02 5.11 -16.71
CA ALA A 44 1.77 6.02 -17.57
C ALA A 44 2.66 6.99 -16.76
N ASP A 45 2.13 7.52 -15.65
CA ASP A 45 2.90 8.42 -14.79
C ASP A 45 4.00 7.66 -14.04
N LEU A 46 3.74 6.45 -13.56
CA LEU A 46 4.76 5.61 -12.94
C LEU A 46 5.86 5.25 -13.95
N GLN A 47 5.50 4.86 -15.17
CA GLN A 47 6.48 4.56 -16.21
C GLN A 47 7.34 5.78 -16.52
N LYS A 48 6.72 6.95 -16.65
CA LYS A 48 7.44 8.20 -16.85
C LYS A 48 8.45 8.48 -15.73
N LYS A 49 8.05 8.30 -14.45
CA LYS A 49 8.96 8.46 -13.32
C LYS A 49 10.17 7.53 -13.39
N ILE A 50 9.94 6.26 -13.78
CA ILE A 50 11.01 5.27 -13.96
C ILE A 50 11.94 5.69 -15.10
N ASP A 51 11.41 6.11 -16.24
CA ASP A 51 12.18 6.48 -17.44
C ASP A 51 12.98 7.79 -17.20
N ASP A 52 12.42 8.72 -16.44
CA ASP A 52 13.09 9.99 -16.08
C ASP A 52 14.10 9.82 -14.93
N GLY A 53 14.15 8.66 -14.27
CA GLY A 53 15.03 8.38 -13.15
C GLY A 53 14.70 9.23 -11.92
N GLU A 54 13.40 9.53 -11.70
CA GLU A 54 12.95 10.26 -10.52
C GLU A 54 13.22 9.45 -9.24
N ASP A 55 13.48 10.16 -8.14
CA ASP A 55 13.75 9.53 -6.83
C ASP A 55 12.43 9.22 -6.11
N PHE A 56 12.15 7.93 -5.93
CA PHE A 56 11.01 7.41 -5.17
C PHE A 56 11.25 5.96 -4.77
N VAL A 57 10.53 5.49 -3.76
CA VAL A 57 10.57 4.08 -3.34
C VAL A 57 9.36 3.34 -3.92
N LEU A 58 9.63 2.28 -4.68
CA LEU A 58 8.59 1.42 -5.25
C LEU A 58 8.47 0.13 -4.43
N ILE A 59 7.30 -0.12 -3.83
CA ILE A 59 7.06 -1.26 -2.93
C ILE A 59 6.04 -2.22 -3.55
N ASP A 60 6.44 -3.47 -3.68
CA ASP A 60 5.56 -4.58 -4.02
C ASP A 60 4.98 -5.22 -2.75
N VAL A 61 3.66 -5.14 -2.57
CA VAL A 61 3.00 -5.74 -1.41
C VAL A 61 2.35 -7.10 -1.72
N ARG A 62 2.74 -7.73 -2.84
CA ARG A 62 2.30 -9.08 -3.21
C ARG A 62 2.98 -10.14 -2.34
N GLN A 63 2.63 -11.40 -2.58
CA GLN A 63 3.32 -12.52 -1.95
C GLN A 63 4.69 -12.77 -2.62
N PRO A 64 5.67 -13.33 -1.90
CA PRO A 64 6.99 -13.62 -2.45
C PRO A 64 6.95 -14.42 -3.76
N GLY A 65 6.08 -15.42 -3.88
CA GLY A 65 5.93 -16.19 -5.11
C GLY A 65 5.45 -15.37 -6.32
N GLU A 66 4.61 -14.34 -6.10
CA GLU A 66 4.20 -13.41 -7.16
C GLU A 66 5.38 -12.52 -7.58
N TYR A 67 6.12 -11.99 -6.61
CA TYR A 67 7.29 -11.12 -6.83
C TYR A 67 8.42 -11.82 -7.58
N TRP A 68 8.81 -13.01 -7.13
CA TRP A 68 9.92 -13.76 -7.72
C TRP A 68 9.57 -14.33 -9.10
N THR A 69 8.30 -14.48 -9.43
CA THR A 69 7.89 -14.81 -10.80
C THR A 69 8.15 -13.66 -11.74
N LYS A 70 7.72 -12.46 -11.37
CA LYS A 70 7.95 -11.22 -12.12
C LYS A 70 7.56 -10.00 -11.26
N ASN A 71 8.36 -8.95 -11.32
CA ASN A 71 8.13 -7.70 -10.58
C ASN A 71 8.38 -6.48 -11.48
N ILE A 72 8.05 -5.29 -11.01
CA ILE A 72 8.48 -4.04 -11.62
C ILE A 72 9.93 -3.79 -11.19
N VAL A 73 10.81 -3.58 -12.15
CA VAL A 73 12.25 -3.38 -11.89
C VAL A 73 12.46 -2.21 -10.93
N GLY A 74 13.34 -2.40 -9.95
CA GLY A 74 13.61 -1.41 -8.90
C GLY A 74 12.64 -1.46 -7.72
N SER A 75 11.64 -2.35 -7.73
CA SER A 75 10.75 -2.51 -6.58
C SER A 75 11.37 -3.35 -5.46
N VAL A 76 11.01 -3.00 -4.21
CA VAL A 76 11.34 -3.74 -2.99
C VAL A 76 10.10 -4.55 -2.57
N LEU A 77 10.30 -5.80 -2.18
CA LEU A 77 9.22 -6.68 -1.73
C LEU A 77 8.94 -6.49 -0.25
N ILE A 78 7.84 -5.89 0.11
CA ILE A 78 7.32 -5.91 1.49
C ILE A 78 5.90 -6.48 1.46
N PRO A 79 5.70 -7.77 1.73
CA PRO A 79 4.35 -8.37 1.70
C PRO A 79 3.36 -7.58 2.57
N ARG A 80 2.11 -7.45 2.11
CA ARG A 80 1.08 -6.63 2.78
C ARG A 80 0.98 -6.88 4.29
N GLY A 81 1.17 -8.11 4.75
CA GLY A 81 1.11 -8.47 6.17
C GLY A 81 2.35 -8.10 7.00
N LEU A 82 3.38 -7.55 6.39
CA LEU A 82 4.64 -7.18 7.04
C LEU A 82 4.97 -5.68 6.92
N ILE A 83 4.18 -4.92 6.17
CA ILE A 83 4.54 -3.55 5.83
C ILE A 83 4.63 -2.64 7.06
N GLU A 84 3.79 -2.86 8.06
CA GLU A 84 3.77 -2.11 9.32
C GLU A 84 5.08 -2.27 10.12
N PHE A 85 5.73 -3.40 9.96
CA PHE A 85 6.94 -3.77 10.70
C PHE A 85 8.21 -3.48 9.91
N GLN A 86 8.20 -3.78 8.61
CA GLN A 86 9.40 -3.67 7.77
C GLN A 86 9.65 -2.26 7.20
N ILE A 87 8.64 -1.40 7.15
CA ILE A 87 8.80 -0.07 6.54
C ILE A 87 9.82 0.82 7.25
N ASN A 88 9.99 0.65 8.56
CA ASN A 88 10.96 1.39 9.37
C ASN A 88 12.12 0.50 9.89
N ASP A 89 12.23 -0.74 9.42
CA ASP A 89 13.25 -1.69 9.87
C ASP A 89 14.57 -1.42 9.13
N GLU A 90 15.54 -0.85 9.82
CA GLU A 90 16.85 -0.49 9.26
C GLU A 90 17.58 -1.72 8.72
N ASP A 91 17.56 -2.84 9.42
CA ASP A 91 18.24 -4.07 9.01
C ASP A 91 17.64 -4.59 7.69
N TYR A 92 16.32 -4.58 7.57
CA TYR A 92 15.62 -4.95 6.34
C TYR A 92 16.04 -4.08 5.15
N TRP A 93 16.09 -2.75 5.33
CA TRP A 93 16.45 -1.83 4.24
C TRP A 93 17.95 -1.91 3.88
N MET A 94 18.83 -2.14 4.88
CA MET A 94 20.26 -2.36 4.62
C MET A 94 20.49 -3.62 3.76
N GLU A 95 19.72 -4.69 3.94
CA GLU A 95 19.76 -5.88 3.08
C GLU A 95 19.34 -5.58 1.62
N GLN A 96 18.55 -4.53 1.41
CA GLN A 96 18.18 -4.04 0.08
C GLN A 96 19.17 -3.01 -0.49
N TYR A 97 20.26 -2.72 0.22
CA TYR A 97 21.21 -1.63 -0.07
C TYR A 97 20.56 -0.25 -0.11
N MET A 98 19.55 -0.03 0.71
CA MET A 98 18.77 1.20 0.82
C MET A 98 18.68 1.64 2.29
N TYR A 99 18.20 2.87 2.50
CA TYR A 99 17.78 3.38 3.80
C TYR A 99 16.27 3.34 3.92
N PRO A 100 15.72 3.25 5.16
CA PRO A 100 14.28 3.40 5.38
C PRO A 100 13.76 4.71 4.78
N PRO A 101 12.56 4.71 4.16
CA PRO A 101 11.99 5.94 3.62
C PRO A 101 11.63 6.93 4.72
N GLU A 102 11.91 8.21 4.48
CA GLU A 102 11.56 9.31 5.36
C GLU A 102 10.06 9.61 5.26
N LYS A 103 9.39 9.77 6.42
CA LYS A 103 7.92 9.86 6.49
C LYS A 103 7.31 11.01 5.72
N SER A 104 7.99 12.17 5.70
CA SER A 104 7.48 13.41 5.09
C SER A 104 8.13 13.74 3.75
N GLU A 105 9.28 13.15 3.42
CA GLU A 105 10.09 13.55 2.27
C GLU A 105 10.08 12.52 1.15
N THR A 106 10.15 11.22 1.49
CA THR A 106 10.23 10.17 0.48
C THR A 106 8.87 9.93 -0.16
N GLU A 107 8.81 10.01 -1.48
CA GLU A 107 7.66 9.53 -2.24
C GLU A 107 7.67 8.00 -2.28
N ILE A 108 6.55 7.39 -1.91
CA ILE A 108 6.38 5.95 -1.91
C ILE A 108 5.26 5.59 -2.89
N VAL A 109 5.56 4.72 -3.85
CA VAL A 109 4.55 4.12 -4.72
C VAL A 109 4.38 2.65 -4.34
N ILE A 110 3.16 2.26 -4.03
CA ILE A 110 2.82 0.89 -3.65
C ILE A 110 2.05 0.22 -4.78
N TYR A 111 2.37 -1.04 -5.06
CA TYR A 111 1.55 -1.85 -5.94
C TYR A 111 1.31 -3.25 -5.39
N CYS A 112 0.20 -3.83 -5.79
CA CYS A 112 -0.08 -5.26 -5.66
C CYS A 112 -0.53 -5.84 -7.00
N LYS A 113 -1.22 -6.95 -7.04
CA LYS A 113 -1.69 -7.55 -8.29
C LYS A 113 -2.70 -6.63 -9.01
N SER A 114 -3.80 -6.25 -8.34
CA SER A 114 -4.94 -5.51 -8.94
C SER A 114 -5.23 -4.15 -8.27
N GLY A 115 -4.37 -3.68 -7.34
CA GLY A 115 -4.51 -2.41 -6.62
C GLY A 115 -5.12 -2.51 -5.22
N MET A 116 -6.00 -3.47 -4.91
CA MET A 116 -6.76 -3.51 -3.65
C MET A 116 -5.88 -3.68 -2.40
N ARG A 117 -4.91 -4.62 -2.41
CA ARG A 117 -3.95 -4.78 -1.30
C ARG A 117 -3.09 -3.53 -1.12
N GLY A 118 -2.78 -2.84 -2.23
CA GLY A 118 -2.04 -1.58 -2.24
C GLY A 118 -2.81 -0.46 -1.55
N ILE A 119 -4.11 -0.30 -1.82
CA ILE A 119 -4.98 0.66 -1.12
C ILE A 119 -4.91 0.48 0.40
N LEU A 120 -5.03 -0.77 0.88
CA LEU A 120 -4.96 -1.07 2.31
C LEU A 120 -3.56 -0.77 2.88
N ALA A 121 -2.50 -1.00 2.10
CA ALA A 121 -1.13 -0.67 2.50
C ALA A 121 -0.92 0.85 2.60
N VAL A 122 -1.38 1.62 1.61
CA VAL A 122 -1.32 3.10 1.65
C VAL A 122 -2.02 3.64 2.90
N ARG A 123 -3.22 3.14 3.21
CA ARG A 123 -3.96 3.54 4.42
C ARG A 123 -3.15 3.29 5.69
N THR A 124 -2.54 2.12 5.79
CA THR A 124 -1.68 1.78 6.93
C THR A 124 -0.46 2.69 7.03
N LEU A 125 0.25 2.94 5.92
CA LEU A 125 1.42 3.83 5.95
C LEU A 125 1.04 5.27 6.31
N LYS A 126 -0.11 5.76 5.85
CA LYS A 126 -0.63 7.08 6.27
C LYS A 126 -0.91 7.11 7.78
N GLN A 127 -1.42 6.03 8.39
CA GLN A 127 -1.59 5.93 9.84
C GLN A 127 -0.26 5.89 10.62
N LEU A 128 0.82 5.39 10.00
CA LEU A 128 2.18 5.43 10.53
C LEU A 128 2.88 6.78 10.32
N GLY A 129 2.21 7.75 9.67
CA GLY A 129 2.69 9.11 9.47
C GLY A 129 3.41 9.37 8.16
N PHE A 130 3.42 8.42 7.21
CA PHE A 130 3.92 8.67 5.86
C PHE A 130 2.93 9.54 5.09
N THR A 131 3.38 10.67 4.54
CA THR A 131 2.49 11.67 3.93
C THR A 131 2.41 11.56 2.42
N ASN A 132 3.48 11.14 1.74
CA ASN A 132 3.56 11.05 0.28
C ASN A 132 3.53 9.59 -0.19
N VAL A 133 2.36 8.95 -0.07
CA VAL A 133 2.18 7.54 -0.44
C VAL A 133 1.03 7.39 -1.42
N LYS A 134 1.31 6.74 -2.55
CA LYS A 134 0.37 6.52 -3.66
C LYS A 134 0.19 5.04 -3.95
N ASN A 135 -0.99 4.65 -4.42
CA ASN A 135 -1.26 3.31 -4.93
C ASN A 135 -1.19 3.28 -6.46
N LEU A 136 -0.53 2.29 -7.04
CA LEU A 136 -0.58 2.07 -8.49
C LEU A 136 -1.97 1.60 -8.90
N LYS A 137 -2.67 2.41 -9.68
CA LYS A 137 -4.01 2.11 -10.17
C LYS A 137 -4.03 0.85 -11.01
N GLY A 138 -4.85 -0.12 -10.61
CA GLY A 138 -4.93 -1.42 -11.29
C GLY A 138 -3.74 -2.36 -11.02
N GLY A 139 -2.73 -1.92 -10.25
CA GLY A 139 -1.60 -2.72 -9.82
C GLY A 139 -0.73 -3.28 -10.94
N TYR A 140 -0.07 -4.39 -10.67
CA TYR A 140 0.83 -5.06 -11.60
C TYR A 140 0.12 -5.56 -12.88
N ASP A 141 -1.14 -5.99 -12.76
CA ASP A 141 -1.92 -6.44 -13.92
C ASP A 141 -2.13 -5.32 -14.94
N ALA A 142 -2.32 -4.08 -14.50
CA ALA A 142 -2.41 -2.92 -15.37
C ALA A 142 -1.04 -2.49 -15.93
N PHE A 143 0.03 -2.63 -15.14
CA PHE A 143 1.39 -2.33 -15.58
C PHE A 143 1.90 -3.34 -16.62
N ASN A 144 1.54 -4.60 -16.50
CA ASN A 144 1.95 -5.67 -17.42
C ASN A 144 0.74 -6.49 -17.90
N PRO A 145 -0.10 -5.93 -18.78
CA PRO A 145 -1.36 -6.56 -19.21
C PRO A 145 -1.18 -7.85 -20.01
N ASN A 146 0.03 -8.12 -20.53
CA ASN A 146 0.33 -9.32 -21.31
C ASN A 146 0.92 -10.47 -20.47
N GLN A 147 0.88 -10.37 -19.14
CA GLN A 147 1.35 -11.45 -18.29
C GLN A 147 0.38 -12.64 -18.35
N ASP A 148 0.92 -13.85 -18.52
CA ASP A 148 0.14 -15.09 -18.36
C ASP A 148 -0.37 -15.19 -16.89
N PRO A 149 -1.69 -15.17 -16.66
CA PRO A 149 -2.25 -15.25 -15.31
C PRO A 149 -1.95 -16.60 -14.62
N ASN A 150 -1.52 -17.61 -15.39
CA ASN A 150 -1.17 -18.96 -14.90
C ASN A 150 0.34 -19.19 -14.83
N ALA A 151 1.16 -18.17 -15.06
CA ALA A 151 2.62 -18.29 -14.95
C ALA A 151 2.98 -18.80 -13.54
N LYS A 152 3.62 -19.99 -13.50
CA LYS A 152 4.10 -20.55 -12.24
C LYS A 152 5.36 -19.82 -11.79
N PRO A 153 5.56 -19.61 -10.47
CA PRO A 153 6.82 -19.12 -9.95
C PRO A 153 7.98 -19.97 -10.48
N GLN A 154 8.97 -19.34 -11.08
CA GLN A 154 10.22 -20.04 -11.34
C GLN A 154 10.85 -20.34 -10.00
N ALA A 155 11.01 -21.63 -9.68
CA ALA A 155 11.85 -22.01 -8.56
C ALA A 155 13.23 -21.44 -8.81
N SER A 156 13.71 -20.55 -7.91
CA SER A 156 15.09 -20.13 -7.94
C SER A 156 15.93 -21.40 -7.86
N SER A 157 16.67 -21.70 -8.91
CA SER A 157 17.71 -22.73 -8.88
C SER A 157 18.87 -22.18 -8.05
N GLY A 158 18.65 -22.04 -6.75
CA GLY A 158 19.69 -21.86 -5.77
C GLY A 158 20.48 -23.15 -5.72
N GLY A 159 21.51 -23.25 -6.56
CA GLY A 159 22.48 -24.29 -6.47
C GLY A 159 23.16 -24.15 -5.12
N CYS A 160 22.87 -25.06 -4.19
CA CYS A 160 23.76 -25.36 -3.09
C CYS A 160 25.00 -25.99 -3.72
N GLY A 161 25.99 -25.13 -4.06
CA GLY A 161 27.37 -25.56 -4.32
C GLY A 161 27.96 -26.02 -2.99
N GLY A 162 28.32 -27.29 -2.90
CA GLY A 162 29.02 -27.89 -1.78
C GLY A 162 30.44 -27.37 -1.61
#